data_3d1880a00721256b2e4203723875a066
#
_entry.id   3d1880a00721256b2e4203723875a066
#
_cell.length_a   1.000
_cell.length_b   1.000
_cell.length_c   1.000
_cell.angle_alpha   90.00
_cell.angle_beta   90.00
_cell.angle_gamma   90.00
#
_symmetry.space_group_name_H-M   'P 1'
#
loop_
_entity.id
_entity.type
_entity.pdbx_description
1 polymer ?
#
loop_
_entity_poly.entity_id
_entity_poly.type
_entity_poly.pdbx_seq_one_letter_code
_entity_poly.pdbx_strand_id
1 'polypeptide(L)'
;MPKYELEKRTNVWYNKNIQFGRKKGYKVERDNRIYIAIDLKSFYASVECVERGLDPLTTNLVVADAERTQKTICLAVSPSLKEYGIPGRARLFEVIEKVKEVNCARRMRAPGGIFQGESSDALELSASPKLSLTYITATPRMAYYMEYSTRIYNIYLKYVAPEDIHVYSVDEVFIDASGYLKTYGLTAKEFAVKMIKDVLDTTGITATAGIGTNLYLAKVAMDIVAKHVDADEDGVRIAELDEMSYRRILWNHTPLTDFWRIGRGYEHRLMECGIYTMGDIARCSVGKDGEYYNEELLYKM
;
A
#
# COMPACT_ATOMS: atom_id res chain seq x y z
N MET A 1 3.61 -31.77 4.66
CA MET A 1 2.54 -31.40 5.60
C MET A 1 1.32 -31.00 4.81
N PRO A 2 0.14 -31.56 5.05
CA PRO A 2 -1.02 -31.39 4.18
C PRO A 2 -1.68 -30.04 4.38
N LYS A 3 -2.09 -29.42 3.27
CA LYS A 3 -2.81 -28.16 3.14
C LYS A 3 -4.12 -28.04 3.97
N TYR A 4 -4.62 -29.15 4.52
CA TYR A 4 -5.88 -29.24 5.24
C TYR A 4 -5.86 -28.73 6.70
N GLU A 5 -4.70 -28.55 7.31
CA GLU A 5 -4.63 -28.07 8.70
C GLU A 5 -4.57 -26.55 8.85
N LEU A 6 -4.17 -25.82 7.81
CA LEU A 6 -4.18 -24.34 7.85
C LEU A 6 -5.58 -23.73 7.72
N GLU A 7 -6.48 -24.38 6.97
CA GLU A 7 -7.87 -23.89 6.83
C GLU A 7 -8.70 -24.06 8.10
N LYS A 8 -8.41 -25.06 8.94
CA LYS A 8 -9.12 -25.25 10.21
C LYS A 8 -8.73 -24.18 11.25
N ARG A 9 -7.52 -23.65 11.23
CA ARG A 9 -7.09 -22.63 12.20
C ARG A 9 -7.66 -21.24 11.89
N THR A 10 -7.83 -20.89 10.62
CA THR A 10 -8.47 -19.63 10.22
C THR A 10 -9.96 -19.60 10.49
N ASN A 11 -10.68 -20.71 10.31
CA ASN A 11 -12.11 -20.80 10.61
C ASN A 11 -12.44 -20.80 12.11
N VAL A 12 -11.55 -21.28 12.98
CA VAL A 12 -11.75 -21.26 14.43
C VAL A 12 -11.59 -19.85 15.00
N TRP A 13 -10.77 -19.00 14.37
CA TRP A 13 -10.59 -17.60 14.79
C TRP A 13 -11.78 -16.72 14.38
N TYR A 14 -12.36 -16.99 13.20
CA TYR A 14 -13.53 -16.26 12.69
C TYR A 14 -14.81 -16.59 13.51
N ASN A 15 -15.01 -17.85 13.88
CA ASN A 15 -16.20 -18.28 14.61
C ASN A 15 -16.21 -17.93 16.10
N LYS A 16 -15.06 -17.69 16.74
CA LYS A 16 -15.03 -17.27 18.15
C LYS A 16 -15.44 -15.81 18.37
N ASN A 17 -15.33 -14.95 17.36
CA ASN A 17 -15.68 -13.53 17.50
C ASN A 17 -17.13 -13.19 17.08
N ILE A 18 -17.84 -14.11 16.41
CA ILE A 18 -19.23 -13.87 15.96
C ILE A 18 -20.30 -14.29 17.01
N GLN A 19 -19.95 -15.10 18.00
CA GLN A 19 -20.93 -15.54 19.01
C GLN A 19 -21.19 -14.58 20.20
N PHE A 20 -20.63 -13.36 20.19
CA PHE A 20 -20.83 -12.39 21.30
C PHE A 20 -21.87 -11.30 21.06
N GLY A 21 -22.87 -11.52 20.21
CA GLY A 21 -23.84 -10.53 19.81
C GLY A 21 -25.27 -10.67 20.30
N ARG A 22 -25.58 -11.35 21.42
CA ARG A 22 -26.92 -11.29 22.08
C ARG A 22 -26.86 -11.58 23.57
N LYS A 23 -26.41 -10.63 24.38
CA LYS A 23 -26.81 -10.52 25.79
C LYS A 23 -27.01 -9.04 26.12
N LYS A 24 -28.22 -8.74 26.65
CA LYS A 24 -28.63 -7.44 27.16
C LYS A 24 -27.61 -6.91 28.19
N GLY A 25 -27.15 -5.69 28.00
CA GLY A 25 -26.68 -4.85 29.10
C GLY A 25 -25.19 -4.73 29.33
N TYR A 26 -24.32 -5.19 28.45
CA TYR A 26 -22.90 -4.80 28.54
C TYR A 26 -22.67 -3.50 27.73
N LYS A 27 -22.42 -2.39 28.46
CA LYS A 27 -21.66 -1.27 27.89
C LYS A 27 -20.30 -1.84 27.49
N VAL A 28 -20.13 -2.16 26.23
CA VAL A 28 -18.79 -2.38 25.69
C VAL A 28 -18.12 -1.02 25.83
N GLU A 29 -17.27 -0.85 26.82
CA GLU A 29 -16.25 0.20 26.75
C GLU A 29 -15.57 -0.04 25.41
N ARG A 30 -15.76 0.88 24.46
CA ARG A 30 -15.00 0.86 23.22
C ARG A 30 -13.56 1.08 23.65
N ASP A 31 -12.79 0.00 23.73
CA ASP A 31 -11.34 0.11 23.78
C ASP A 31 -10.96 1.05 22.65
N ASN A 32 -10.44 2.22 23.00
CA ASN A 32 -9.93 3.19 22.03
C ASN A 32 -8.64 2.63 21.41
N ARG A 33 -8.78 1.53 20.67
CA ARG A 33 -7.62 0.93 20.00
C ARG A 33 -7.23 1.77 18.80
N ILE A 34 -5.94 1.86 18.61
CA ILE A 34 -5.33 2.57 17.49
C ILE A 34 -4.30 1.65 16.84
N TYR A 35 -4.52 1.39 15.57
CA TYR A 35 -3.63 0.59 14.73
C TYR A 35 -2.97 1.47 13.69
N ILE A 36 -1.69 1.19 13.44
CA ILE A 36 -0.89 1.86 12.40
C ILE A 36 -0.47 0.77 11.40
N ALA A 37 -0.85 0.93 10.14
CA ALA A 37 -0.33 0.15 9.03
C ALA A 37 0.81 0.96 8.39
N ILE A 38 1.95 0.34 8.14
CA ILE A 38 3.11 0.98 7.48
C ILE A 38 3.53 0.11 6.30
N ASP A 39 3.66 0.73 5.11
CA ASP A 39 4.11 0.10 3.87
C ASP A 39 5.31 0.86 3.31
N LEU A 40 6.42 0.15 3.05
CA LEU A 40 7.66 0.72 2.54
C LEU A 40 7.52 1.06 1.06
N LYS A 41 7.80 2.30 0.70
CA LYS A 41 7.52 2.83 -0.62
C LYS A 41 8.37 2.16 -1.71
N SER A 42 7.71 1.41 -2.60
CA SER A 42 8.36 0.66 -3.70
C SER A 42 9.56 -0.17 -3.25
N PHE A 43 9.44 -0.88 -2.14
CA PHE A 43 10.50 -1.43 -1.30
C PHE A 43 11.70 -1.98 -2.07
N TYR A 44 11.52 -2.96 -2.96
CA TYR A 44 12.64 -3.57 -3.68
C TYR A 44 13.39 -2.56 -4.56
N ALA A 45 12.65 -1.65 -5.21
CA ALA A 45 13.28 -0.60 -6.02
C ALA A 45 14.04 0.39 -5.14
N SER A 46 13.49 0.74 -3.97
CA SER A 46 14.14 1.63 -3.01
C SER A 46 15.43 1.02 -2.47
N VAL A 47 15.42 -0.26 -2.10
CA VAL A 47 16.65 -0.98 -1.71
C VAL A 47 17.71 -0.92 -2.80
N GLU A 48 17.32 -1.17 -4.06
CA GLU A 48 18.26 -1.14 -5.17
C GLU A 48 18.80 0.26 -5.47
N CYS A 49 18.02 1.31 -5.25
CA CYS A 49 18.49 2.70 -5.36
C CYS A 49 19.51 3.03 -4.26
N VAL A 50 19.14 2.79 -2.98
CA VAL A 50 20.01 3.08 -1.83
C VAL A 50 21.36 2.39 -1.96
N GLU A 51 21.38 1.13 -2.35
CA GLU A 51 22.61 0.35 -2.54
C GLU A 51 23.53 0.88 -3.64
N ARG A 52 22.98 1.64 -4.57
CA ARG A 52 23.74 2.32 -5.63
C ARG A 52 24.07 3.77 -5.29
N GLY A 53 23.72 4.25 -4.07
CA GLY A 53 23.89 5.64 -3.68
C GLY A 53 22.97 6.59 -4.45
N LEU A 54 21.80 6.10 -4.91
CA LEU A 54 20.81 6.85 -5.67
C LEU A 54 19.59 7.14 -4.79
N ASP A 55 18.90 8.25 -5.08
CA ASP A 55 17.66 8.61 -4.40
C ASP A 55 16.48 7.73 -4.87
N PRO A 56 15.83 6.96 -3.98
CA PRO A 56 14.68 6.14 -4.32
C PRO A 56 13.47 6.90 -4.86
N LEU A 57 13.33 8.18 -4.54
CA LEU A 57 12.16 8.98 -4.94
C LEU A 57 12.31 9.55 -6.35
N THR A 58 13.54 9.87 -6.77
CA THR A 58 13.80 10.52 -8.05
C THR A 58 14.36 9.58 -9.13
N THR A 59 14.98 8.47 -8.72
CA THR A 59 15.61 7.54 -9.65
C THR A 59 14.59 6.65 -10.37
N ASN A 60 14.65 6.63 -11.68
CA ASN A 60 13.88 5.72 -12.53
C ASN A 60 14.53 4.34 -12.52
N LEU A 61 13.92 3.39 -11.83
CA LEU A 61 14.45 2.04 -11.67
C LEU A 61 13.31 0.99 -11.64
N VAL A 62 13.57 -0.14 -12.27
CA VAL A 62 12.74 -1.35 -12.16
C VAL A 62 13.56 -2.51 -11.61
N VAL A 63 12.92 -3.36 -10.82
CA VAL A 63 13.50 -4.63 -10.36
C VAL A 63 12.90 -5.75 -11.21
N ALA A 64 13.69 -6.30 -12.13
CA ALA A 64 13.24 -7.34 -13.05
C ALA A 64 14.41 -8.21 -13.51
N ASP A 65 14.13 -9.49 -13.78
CA ASP A 65 15.07 -10.40 -14.43
C ASP A 65 14.99 -10.21 -15.95
N ALA A 66 15.80 -9.27 -16.46
CA ALA A 66 15.84 -8.92 -17.88
C ALA A 66 16.49 -10.00 -18.77
N GLU A 67 17.35 -10.85 -18.19
CA GLU A 67 18.02 -11.92 -18.92
C GLU A 67 17.04 -13.05 -19.30
N ARG A 68 15.99 -13.22 -18.51
CA ARG A 68 15.01 -14.29 -18.73
C ARG A 68 14.12 -14.00 -19.95
N THR A 69 13.39 -12.87 -19.94
CA THR A 69 12.49 -12.47 -21.03
C THR A 69 11.87 -11.09 -20.76
N GLN A 70 11.54 -10.34 -21.81
CA GLN A 70 10.81 -9.07 -21.67
C GLN A 70 9.36 -9.25 -21.16
N LYS A 71 8.81 -10.48 -21.15
CA LYS A 71 7.50 -10.77 -20.56
C LYS A 71 7.54 -10.93 -19.04
N THR A 72 8.74 -10.90 -18.44
CA THR A 72 8.94 -10.94 -16.98
C THR A 72 8.15 -9.82 -16.30
N ILE A 73 7.51 -10.16 -15.18
CA ILE A 73 6.85 -9.17 -14.32
C ILE A 73 7.92 -8.48 -13.47
N CYS A 74 7.92 -7.15 -13.47
CA CYS A 74 8.73 -6.37 -12.56
C CYS A 74 8.27 -6.62 -11.12
N LEU A 75 9.19 -6.96 -10.23
CA LEU A 75 8.89 -7.11 -8.80
C LEU A 75 8.61 -5.76 -8.15
N ALA A 76 9.27 -4.70 -8.63
CA ALA A 76 9.02 -3.32 -8.22
C ALA A 76 9.32 -2.35 -9.36
N VAL A 77 8.65 -1.21 -9.30
CA VAL A 77 8.86 -0.02 -10.13
C VAL A 77 9.05 1.16 -9.18
N SER A 78 10.06 1.99 -9.40
CA SER A 78 10.33 3.16 -8.57
C SER A 78 9.18 4.18 -8.59
N PRO A 79 9.05 5.03 -7.56
CA PRO A 79 8.02 6.06 -7.52
C PRO A 79 8.04 6.98 -8.74
N SER A 80 9.20 7.45 -9.15
CA SER A 80 9.39 8.33 -10.31
C SER A 80 8.91 7.71 -11.64
N LEU A 81 9.14 6.41 -11.86
CA LEU A 81 8.60 5.72 -13.04
C LEU A 81 7.09 5.52 -12.98
N LYS A 82 6.51 5.34 -11.79
CA LYS A 82 5.05 5.25 -11.63
C LYS A 82 4.33 6.54 -12.03
N GLU A 83 4.97 7.70 -11.92
CA GLU A 83 4.43 8.99 -12.36
C GLU A 83 4.18 9.06 -13.87
N TYR A 84 4.90 8.27 -14.65
CA TYR A 84 4.62 8.10 -16.08
C TYR A 84 3.46 7.13 -16.39
N GLY A 85 2.75 6.64 -15.35
CA GLY A 85 1.63 5.71 -15.50
C GLY A 85 2.04 4.24 -15.63
N ILE A 86 3.28 3.89 -15.26
CA ILE A 86 3.76 2.50 -15.24
C ILE A 86 3.27 1.82 -13.95
N PRO A 87 2.50 0.72 -14.04
CA PRO A 87 2.02 0.00 -12.85
C PRO A 87 3.17 -0.58 -12.01
N GLY A 88 2.99 -0.68 -10.70
CA GLY A 88 4.00 -1.21 -9.78
C GLY A 88 4.45 -2.66 -10.07
N ARG A 89 3.62 -3.43 -10.79
CA ARG A 89 3.89 -4.81 -11.24
C ARG A 89 3.73 -4.95 -12.75
N ALA A 90 4.18 -3.97 -13.50
CA ALA A 90 4.20 -4.01 -14.96
C ALA A 90 5.05 -5.18 -15.47
N ARG A 91 4.77 -5.64 -16.67
CA ARG A 91 5.70 -6.50 -17.41
C ARG A 91 6.81 -5.62 -18.00
N LEU A 92 8.02 -6.16 -18.12
CA LEU A 92 9.16 -5.38 -18.57
C LEU A 92 8.94 -4.77 -19.98
N PHE A 93 8.25 -5.46 -20.88
CA PHE A 93 7.92 -4.91 -22.20
C PHE A 93 6.98 -3.69 -22.11
N GLU A 94 6.05 -3.65 -21.15
CA GLU A 94 5.15 -2.51 -20.93
C GLU A 94 5.94 -1.28 -20.45
N VAL A 95 6.98 -1.49 -19.62
CA VAL A 95 7.91 -0.43 -19.23
C VAL A 95 8.66 0.11 -20.45
N ILE A 96 9.19 -0.79 -21.28
CA ILE A 96 9.94 -0.41 -22.51
C ILE A 96 9.06 0.43 -23.45
N GLU A 97 7.82 -0.01 -23.68
CA GLU A 97 6.89 0.70 -24.57
C GLU A 97 6.49 2.06 -23.99
N LYS A 98 6.20 2.13 -22.69
CA LYS A 98 5.85 3.39 -22.04
C LYS A 98 7.00 4.39 -22.06
N VAL A 99 8.23 3.96 -21.83
CA VAL A 99 9.42 4.81 -21.94
C VAL A 99 9.60 5.32 -23.36
N LYS A 100 9.36 4.51 -24.39
CA LYS A 100 9.37 4.96 -25.81
C LYS A 100 8.30 6.02 -26.06
N GLU A 101 7.07 5.81 -25.57
CA GLU A 101 5.97 6.77 -25.69
C GLU A 101 6.32 8.11 -25.04
N VAL A 102 6.82 8.08 -23.80
CA VAL A 102 7.28 9.28 -23.08
C VAL A 102 8.39 10.00 -23.85
N ASN A 103 9.36 9.25 -24.37
CA ASN A 103 10.44 9.83 -25.15
C ASN A 103 9.98 10.42 -26.50
N CYS A 104 8.94 9.86 -27.13
CA CYS A 104 8.32 10.51 -28.29
C CYS A 104 7.73 11.87 -27.93
N ALA A 105 7.00 11.97 -26.81
CA ALA A 105 6.46 13.24 -26.35
C ALA A 105 7.54 14.24 -25.90
N ARG A 106 8.60 13.75 -25.23
CA ARG A 106 9.75 14.59 -24.85
C ARG A 106 10.51 15.13 -26.04
N ARG A 107 10.69 14.31 -27.10
CA ARG A 107 11.39 14.71 -28.34
C ARG A 107 10.73 15.91 -29.01
N MET A 108 9.39 16.02 -28.95
CA MET A 108 8.68 17.20 -29.50
C MET A 108 9.00 18.50 -28.74
N ARG A 109 9.46 18.41 -27.48
CA ARG A 109 9.86 19.55 -26.65
C ARG A 109 11.38 19.81 -26.71
N ALA A 110 12.16 18.86 -27.20
CA ALA A 110 13.60 18.99 -27.32
C ALA A 110 13.96 19.99 -28.44
N PRO A 111 14.97 20.86 -28.26
CA PRO A 111 15.41 21.78 -29.29
C PRO A 111 15.83 21.03 -30.55
N GLY A 112 15.20 21.37 -31.66
CA GLY A 112 15.44 20.70 -32.96
C GLY A 112 14.97 19.25 -33.03
N GLY A 113 14.18 18.77 -32.04
CA GLY A 113 13.69 17.39 -31.99
C GLY A 113 14.77 16.34 -31.69
N ILE A 114 15.92 16.75 -31.17
CA ILE A 114 17.08 15.88 -30.94
C ILE A 114 17.47 15.92 -29.45
N PHE A 115 17.64 14.75 -28.85
CA PHE A 115 18.18 14.64 -27.49
C PHE A 115 19.70 14.85 -27.51
N GLN A 116 20.23 15.52 -26.48
CA GLN A 116 21.65 15.75 -26.27
C GLN A 116 22.26 14.82 -25.21
N GLY A 117 21.44 13.97 -24.62
CA GLY A 117 21.83 13.00 -23.59
C GLY A 117 20.61 12.21 -23.08
N GLU A 118 20.83 11.46 -22.03
CA GLU A 118 19.81 10.69 -21.35
C GLU A 118 19.97 10.79 -19.83
N SER A 119 18.90 10.58 -19.07
CA SER A 119 18.94 10.52 -17.61
C SER A 119 17.93 9.53 -17.06
N SER A 120 18.30 8.88 -15.96
CA SER A 120 17.40 8.11 -15.11
C SER A 120 16.92 8.88 -13.87
N ASP A 121 17.28 10.15 -13.72
CA ASP A 121 16.85 10.99 -12.62
C ASP A 121 15.69 11.90 -13.03
N ALA A 122 14.59 11.86 -12.25
CA ALA A 122 13.37 12.63 -12.54
C ALA A 122 13.59 14.15 -12.43
N LEU A 123 14.47 14.61 -11.53
CA LEU A 123 14.78 16.03 -11.37
C LEU A 123 15.56 16.55 -12.57
N GLU A 124 16.57 15.82 -13.05
CA GLU A 124 17.32 16.18 -14.26
C GLU A 124 16.39 16.19 -15.49
N LEU A 125 15.53 15.19 -15.61
CA LEU A 125 14.55 15.11 -16.69
C LEU A 125 13.55 16.26 -16.64
N SER A 126 13.15 16.69 -15.46
CA SER A 126 12.27 17.85 -15.26
C SER A 126 12.96 19.17 -15.64
N ALA A 127 14.22 19.31 -15.25
CA ALA A 127 15.03 20.51 -15.50
C ALA A 127 15.43 20.66 -16.98
N SER A 128 15.53 19.56 -17.74
CA SER A 128 16.02 19.62 -19.12
C SER A 128 15.18 18.81 -20.11
N PRO A 129 14.51 19.47 -21.07
CA PRO A 129 13.83 18.78 -22.17
C PRO A 129 14.80 18.13 -23.17
N LYS A 130 16.10 18.44 -23.09
CA LYS A 130 17.16 17.89 -23.98
C LYS A 130 17.54 16.46 -23.64
N LEU A 131 17.10 15.94 -22.48
CA LEU A 131 17.43 14.59 -22.02
C LEU A 131 16.31 13.61 -22.37
N SER A 132 16.68 12.43 -22.87
CA SER A 132 15.77 11.31 -23.00
C SER A 132 15.60 10.62 -21.65
N LEU A 133 14.39 10.12 -21.39
CA LEU A 133 14.10 9.27 -20.25
C LEU A 133 14.79 7.91 -20.44
N THR A 134 15.57 7.52 -19.47
CA THR A 134 16.08 6.15 -19.33
C THR A 134 15.76 5.63 -17.93
N TYR A 135 16.03 4.34 -17.67
CA TYR A 135 15.82 3.72 -16.37
C TYR A 135 16.83 2.60 -16.14
N ILE A 136 17.07 2.31 -14.87
CA ILE A 136 17.96 1.23 -14.43
C ILE A 136 17.13 -0.06 -14.28
N THR A 137 17.63 -1.16 -14.81
CA THR A 137 17.07 -2.49 -14.55
C THR A 137 17.95 -3.22 -13.55
N ALA A 138 17.41 -3.52 -12.36
CA ALA A 138 18.10 -4.25 -11.31
C ALA A 138 17.62 -5.70 -11.25
N THR A 139 18.56 -6.64 -11.23
CA THR A 139 18.24 -8.07 -11.04
C THR A 139 17.74 -8.32 -9.62
N PRO A 140 16.66 -9.10 -9.43
CA PRO A 140 16.10 -9.38 -8.11
C PRO A 140 17.08 -10.07 -7.15
N ARG A 141 17.19 -9.56 -5.93
CA ARG A 141 18.05 -10.10 -4.85
C ARG A 141 17.25 -10.40 -3.58
N MET A 142 16.37 -11.42 -3.64
CA MET A 142 15.37 -11.66 -2.58
C MET A 142 15.98 -11.84 -1.18
N ALA A 143 17.11 -12.56 -1.03
CA ALA A 143 17.79 -12.70 0.25
C ALA A 143 18.17 -11.34 0.84
N TYR A 144 18.68 -10.46 0.00
CA TYR A 144 19.08 -9.11 0.39
C TYR A 144 17.88 -8.23 0.81
N TYR A 145 16.76 -8.36 0.12
CA TYR A 145 15.54 -7.66 0.53
C TYR A 145 15.02 -8.15 1.88
N MET A 146 15.16 -9.44 2.17
CA MET A 146 14.82 -9.97 3.49
C MET A 146 15.73 -9.44 4.60
N GLU A 147 17.02 -9.23 4.33
CA GLU A 147 17.95 -8.59 5.28
C GLU A 147 17.55 -7.15 5.58
N TYR A 148 17.19 -6.37 4.54
CA TYR A 148 16.66 -5.00 4.72
C TYR A 148 15.35 -4.98 5.50
N SER A 149 14.41 -5.88 5.18
CA SER A 149 13.16 -6.02 5.91
C SER A 149 13.40 -6.31 7.40
N THR A 150 14.32 -7.24 7.71
CA THR A 150 14.70 -7.57 9.08
C THR A 150 15.35 -6.36 9.78
N ARG A 151 16.22 -5.62 9.10
CA ARG A 151 16.83 -4.39 9.63
C ARG A 151 15.76 -3.36 9.98
N ILE A 152 14.77 -3.14 9.12
CA ILE A 152 13.68 -2.21 9.35
C ILE A 152 12.76 -2.70 10.47
N TYR A 153 12.45 -3.98 10.54
CA TYR A 153 11.70 -4.56 11.66
C TYR A 153 12.38 -4.29 13.01
N ASN A 154 13.71 -4.43 13.08
CA ASN A 154 14.47 -4.11 14.29
C ASN A 154 14.41 -2.62 14.66
N ILE A 155 14.15 -1.72 13.71
CA ILE A 155 13.90 -0.31 14.01
C ILE A 155 12.54 -0.16 14.71
N TYR A 156 11.48 -0.82 14.23
CA TYR A 156 10.18 -0.78 14.89
C TYR A 156 10.23 -1.34 16.32
N LEU A 157 11.06 -2.34 16.59
CA LEU A 157 11.26 -2.90 17.94
C LEU A 157 11.87 -1.92 18.94
N LYS A 158 12.43 -0.79 18.52
CA LYS A 158 12.86 0.29 19.43
C LYS A 158 11.67 1.02 20.07
N TYR A 159 10.49 0.92 19.45
CA TYR A 159 9.30 1.70 19.80
C TYR A 159 8.19 0.87 20.40
N VAL A 160 8.04 -0.37 19.93
CA VAL A 160 6.92 -1.25 20.30
C VAL A 160 7.42 -2.68 20.54
N ALA A 161 6.70 -3.43 21.35
CA ALA A 161 7.02 -4.82 21.64
C ALA A 161 6.69 -5.72 20.43
N PRO A 162 7.39 -6.84 20.24
CA PRO A 162 7.17 -7.72 19.09
C PRO A 162 5.77 -8.33 19.02
N GLU A 163 5.09 -8.52 20.15
CA GLU A 163 3.71 -9.00 20.24
C GLU A 163 2.68 -8.02 19.67
N ASP A 164 3.01 -6.72 19.61
CA ASP A 164 2.15 -5.67 19.09
C ASP A 164 2.46 -5.34 17.61
N ILE A 165 3.43 -6.04 17.01
CA ILE A 165 3.75 -5.93 15.57
C ILE A 165 3.29 -7.19 14.84
N HIS A 166 2.39 -7.03 13.87
CA HIS A 166 2.03 -8.07 12.93
C HIS A 166 2.74 -7.81 11.59
N VAL A 167 3.71 -8.65 11.24
CA VAL A 167 4.38 -8.62 9.93
C VAL A 167 3.43 -9.21 8.90
N TYR A 168 2.90 -8.36 8.04
CA TYR A 168 1.95 -8.76 6.99
C TYR A 168 2.68 -9.24 5.73
N SER A 169 3.73 -8.54 5.35
CA SER A 169 4.60 -8.89 4.21
C SER A 169 6.06 -8.49 4.49
N VAL A 170 6.92 -8.62 3.48
CA VAL A 170 8.33 -8.20 3.55
C VAL A 170 8.50 -6.68 3.69
N ASP A 171 7.49 -5.92 3.29
CA ASP A 171 7.49 -4.45 3.24
C ASP A 171 6.34 -3.81 4.02
N GLU A 172 5.47 -4.62 4.64
CA GLU A 172 4.27 -4.11 5.32
C GLU A 172 4.12 -4.71 6.73
N VAL A 173 3.81 -3.84 7.69
CA VAL A 173 3.52 -4.21 9.08
C VAL A 173 2.26 -3.52 9.59
N PHE A 174 1.58 -4.18 10.54
CA PHE A 174 0.56 -3.56 11.37
C PHE A 174 1.05 -3.48 12.81
N ILE A 175 0.81 -2.35 13.45
CA ILE A 175 1.25 -2.08 14.81
C ILE A 175 0.03 -1.71 15.66
N ASP A 176 -0.19 -2.39 16.78
CA ASP A 176 -1.11 -1.91 17.82
C ASP A 176 -0.41 -0.83 18.63
N ALA A 177 -0.76 0.43 18.35
CA ALA A 177 -0.16 1.59 18.98
C ALA A 177 -0.87 2.00 20.28
N SER A 178 -1.97 1.35 20.66
CA SER A 178 -2.89 1.79 21.73
C SER A 178 -2.20 2.02 23.07
N GLY A 179 -1.29 1.13 23.45
CA GLY A 179 -0.57 1.21 24.74
C GLY A 179 0.58 2.21 24.75
N TYR A 180 1.05 2.65 23.59
CA TYR A 180 2.30 3.40 23.47
C TYR A 180 2.11 4.91 23.40
N LEU A 181 1.02 5.38 22.81
CA LEU A 181 0.79 6.81 22.56
C LEU A 181 0.84 7.65 23.83
N LYS A 182 0.22 7.16 24.91
CA LYS A 182 0.24 7.83 26.21
C LYS A 182 1.66 7.84 26.81
N THR A 183 2.39 6.74 26.66
CA THR A 183 3.76 6.60 27.20
C THR A 183 4.73 7.55 26.52
N TYR A 184 4.61 7.69 25.19
CA TYR A 184 5.44 8.60 24.39
C TYR A 184 4.93 10.05 24.43
N GLY A 185 3.69 10.31 24.88
CA GLY A 185 3.07 11.64 24.84
C GLY A 185 2.83 12.15 23.42
N LEU A 186 2.61 11.24 22.45
CA LEU A 186 2.47 11.54 21.03
C LEU A 186 1.07 11.18 20.54
N THR A 187 0.60 11.88 19.50
CA THR A 187 -0.52 11.44 18.69
C THR A 187 -0.12 10.23 17.83
N ALA A 188 -1.10 9.50 17.32
CA ALA A 188 -0.83 8.36 16.44
C ALA A 188 -0.06 8.77 15.18
N LYS A 189 -0.37 9.93 14.61
CA LYS A 189 0.34 10.50 13.46
C LYS A 189 1.79 10.82 13.79
N GLU A 190 2.06 11.52 14.89
CA GLU A 190 3.43 11.84 15.32
C GLU A 190 4.23 10.57 15.62
N PHE A 191 3.58 9.55 16.20
CA PHE A 191 4.24 8.28 16.49
C PHE A 191 4.59 7.52 15.21
N ALA A 192 3.69 7.50 14.21
CA ALA A 192 3.96 6.94 12.88
C ALA A 192 5.11 7.68 12.17
N VAL A 193 5.07 9.01 12.14
CA VAL A 193 6.14 9.84 11.57
C VAL A 193 7.49 9.53 12.23
N LYS A 194 7.52 9.44 13.56
CA LYS A 194 8.76 9.14 14.30
C LYS A 194 9.39 7.81 13.91
N MET A 195 8.58 6.76 13.76
CA MET A 195 9.05 5.45 13.32
C MET A 195 9.53 5.47 11.86
N ILE A 196 8.75 6.09 10.97
CA ILE A 196 9.10 6.18 9.54
C ILE A 196 10.36 7.00 9.35
N LYS A 197 10.53 8.08 10.11
CA LYS A 197 11.74 8.91 10.04
C LYS A 197 12.99 8.15 10.51
N ASP A 198 12.92 7.35 11.58
CA ASP A 198 14.06 6.48 11.99
C ASP A 198 14.38 5.43 10.91
N VAL A 199 13.36 4.90 10.21
CA VAL A 199 13.56 4.02 9.05
C VAL A 199 14.28 4.76 7.93
N LEU A 200 13.81 5.95 7.57
CA LEU A 200 14.40 6.78 6.51
C LEU A 200 15.85 7.16 6.85
N ASP A 201 16.10 7.67 8.05
CA ASP A 201 17.43 8.11 8.51
C ASP A 201 18.43 6.93 8.55
N THR A 202 17.94 5.73 8.88
CA THR A 202 18.78 4.53 9.01
C THR A 202 19.01 3.80 7.69
N THR A 203 18.02 3.82 6.79
CA THR A 203 18.01 2.97 5.58
C THR A 203 17.88 3.73 4.27
N GLY A 204 17.56 5.02 4.29
CA GLY A 204 17.26 5.80 3.08
C GLY A 204 15.91 5.44 2.43
N ILE A 205 15.06 4.65 3.09
CA ILE A 205 13.78 4.18 2.56
C ILE A 205 12.63 4.83 3.31
N THR A 206 11.74 5.50 2.59
CA THR A 206 10.53 6.10 3.15
C THR A 206 9.34 5.14 3.10
N ALA A 207 8.24 5.51 3.78
CA ALA A 207 7.03 4.70 3.88
C ALA A 207 5.76 5.53 3.77
N THR A 208 4.65 4.84 3.53
CA THR A 208 3.29 5.36 3.65
C THR A 208 2.65 4.71 4.87
N ALA A 209 1.83 5.47 5.62
CA ALA A 209 1.11 4.90 6.76
C ALA A 209 -0.38 5.20 6.71
N GLY A 210 -1.15 4.28 7.31
CA GLY A 210 -2.56 4.44 7.59
C GLY A 210 -2.83 4.20 9.06
N ILE A 211 -3.66 5.04 9.65
CA ILE A 211 -4.06 4.97 11.06
C ILE A 211 -5.54 4.65 11.12
N GLY A 212 -5.94 3.75 11.99
CA GLY A 212 -7.35 3.38 12.15
C GLY A 212 -7.69 2.82 13.52
N THR A 213 -8.97 2.84 13.85
CA THR A 213 -9.52 2.26 15.09
C THR A 213 -9.52 0.72 15.06
N ASN A 214 -9.21 0.14 13.92
CA ASN A 214 -8.99 -1.30 13.71
C ASN A 214 -8.05 -1.52 12.52
N LEU A 215 -7.57 -2.76 12.36
CA LEU A 215 -6.63 -3.15 11.30
C LEU A 215 -7.16 -2.87 9.89
N TYR A 216 -8.46 -3.08 9.65
CA TYR A 216 -9.06 -2.84 8.34
C TYR A 216 -9.04 -1.35 7.99
N LEU A 217 -9.44 -0.48 8.93
CA LEU A 217 -9.44 0.97 8.71
C LEU A 217 -8.02 1.51 8.55
N ALA A 218 -7.05 1.02 9.33
CA ALA A 218 -5.64 1.38 9.14
C ALA A 218 -5.14 0.99 7.74
N LYS A 219 -5.44 -0.23 7.27
CA LYS A 219 -5.04 -0.69 5.94
C LYS A 219 -5.70 0.13 4.83
N VAL A 220 -7.00 0.37 4.91
CA VAL A 220 -7.75 1.13 3.90
C VAL A 220 -7.36 2.62 3.90
N ALA A 221 -7.06 3.19 5.06
CA ALA A 221 -6.49 4.54 5.17
C ALA A 221 -5.16 4.62 4.39
N MET A 222 -4.28 3.63 4.56
CA MET A 222 -2.99 3.56 3.87
C MET A 222 -3.14 3.35 2.36
N ASP A 223 -3.96 2.37 1.95
CA ASP A 223 -4.04 1.94 0.55
C ASP A 223 -4.83 2.90 -0.34
N ILE A 224 -5.85 3.58 0.20
CA ILE A 224 -6.73 4.43 -0.59
C ILE A 224 -6.49 5.90 -0.25
N VAL A 225 -6.69 6.29 1.02
CA VAL A 225 -6.74 7.71 1.39
C VAL A 225 -5.36 8.34 1.34
N ALA A 226 -4.32 7.68 1.86
CA ALA A 226 -2.97 8.23 1.89
C ALA A 226 -2.37 8.46 0.49
N LYS A 227 -2.87 7.78 -0.54
CA LYS A 227 -2.46 8.05 -1.93
C LYS A 227 -2.86 9.43 -2.44
N HIS A 228 -3.91 10.02 -1.85
CA HIS A 228 -4.44 11.34 -2.21
C HIS A 228 -4.02 12.44 -1.23
N VAL A 229 -3.22 12.11 -0.23
CA VAL A 229 -2.60 13.07 0.69
C VAL A 229 -1.27 13.52 0.10
N ASP A 230 -0.98 14.82 0.19
CA ASP A 230 0.32 15.34 -0.20
C ASP A 230 1.42 14.71 0.67
N ALA A 231 2.54 14.38 0.07
CA ALA A 231 3.69 13.91 0.78
C ALA A 231 4.38 15.07 1.52
N ASP A 232 4.93 14.80 2.68
CA ASP A 232 5.83 15.75 3.36
C ASP A 232 7.20 15.82 2.66
N GLU A 233 8.13 16.60 3.23
CA GLU A 233 9.48 16.79 2.70
C GLU A 233 10.28 15.48 2.57
N ASP A 234 9.98 14.51 3.43
CA ASP A 234 10.60 13.19 3.46
C ASP A 234 9.85 12.17 2.57
N GLY A 235 8.85 12.62 1.81
CA GLY A 235 8.03 11.77 0.94
C GLY A 235 7.02 10.90 1.68
N VAL A 236 6.79 11.15 2.97
CA VAL A 236 5.86 10.40 3.82
C VAL A 236 4.42 10.85 3.57
N ARG A 237 3.52 9.88 3.45
CA ARG A 237 2.07 10.11 3.34
C ARG A 237 1.36 9.36 4.45
N ILE A 238 0.53 10.06 5.21
CA ILE A 238 -0.22 9.46 6.32
C ILE A 238 -1.68 9.87 6.21
N ALA A 239 -2.58 8.89 6.34
CA ALA A 239 -4.01 9.09 6.44
C ALA A 239 -4.57 8.42 7.70
N GLU A 240 -5.67 8.95 8.21
CA GLU A 240 -6.34 8.43 9.39
C GLU A 240 -7.83 8.23 9.12
N LEU A 241 -8.37 7.09 9.54
CA LEU A 241 -9.79 6.76 9.42
C LEU A 241 -10.33 6.19 10.74
N ASP A 242 -11.46 6.74 11.14
CA ASP A 242 -12.41 6.11 12.04
C ASP A 242 -13.62 5.59 11.25
N GLU A 243 -14.58 4.96 11.92
CA GLU A 243 -15.79 4.42 11.29
C GLU A 243 -16.63 5.51 10.62
N MET A 244 -16.64 6.73 11.16
CA MET A 244 -17.46 7.83 10.63
C MET A 244 -16.79 8.49 9.43
N SER A 245 -15.49 8.71 9.46
CA SER A 245 -14.73 9.24 8.33
C SER A 245 -14.69 8.23 7.18
N TYR A 246 -14.53 6.93 7.48
CA TYR A 246 -14.66 5.87 6.49
C TYR A 246 -16.01 5.93 5.74
N ARG A 247 -17.13 6.06 6.47
CA ARG A 247 -18.46 6.18 5.85
C ARG A 247 -18.58 7.42 4.96
N ARG A 248 -18.05 8.55 5.41
CA ARG A 248 -18.15 9.82 4.67
C ARG A 248 -17.29 9.84 3.41
N ILE A 249 -16.08 9.25 3.48
CA ILE A 249 -15.07 9.37 2.42
C ILE A 249 -15.15 8.18 1.45
N LEU A 250 -15.36 6.95 1.97
CA LEU A 250 -15.13 5.74 1.20
C LEU A 250 -16.38 4.91 0.89
N TRP A 251 -17.55 5.20 1.48
CA TRP A 251 -18.75 4.43 1.17
C TRP A 251 -19.16 4.49 -0.30
N ASN A 252 -18.86 5.58 -0.99
CA ASN A 252 -19.15 5.76 -2.42
C ASN A 252 -17.90 5.61 -3.30
N HIS A 253 -16.77 5.20 -2.71
CA HIS A 253 -15.54 5.00 -3.49
C HIS A 253 -15.67 3.83 -4.46
N THR A 254 -15.14 3.98 -5.65
CA THR A 254 -15.02 2.98 -6.71
C THR A 254 -13.63 3.04 -7.33
N PRO A 255 -13.08 1.92 -7.80
CA PRO A 255 -13.67 0.57 -7.86
C PRO A 255 -13.60 -0.15 -6.49
N LEU A 256 -14.43 -1.18 -6.32
CA LEU A 256 -14.41 -2.01 -5.11
C LEU A 256 -13.08 -2.77 -4.92
N THR A 257 -12.37 -3.03 -6.00
CA THR A 257 -11.05 -3.68 -5.99
C THR A 257 -9.95 -2.87 -5.30
N ASP A 258 -10.16 -1.61 -5.00
CA ASP A 258 -9.23 -0.80 -4.21
C ASP A 258 -9.26 -1.19 -2.72
N PHE A 259 -10.36 -1.80 -2.27
CA PHE A 259 -10.52 -2.22 -0.89
C PHE A 259 -9.80 -3.54 -0.61
N TRP A 260 -9.13 -3.57 0.52
CA TRP A 260 -8.42 -4.75 0.97
C TRP A 260 -9.30 -6.01 0.96
N ARG A 261 -8.80 -7.07 0.34
CA ARG A 261 -9.44 -8.38 0.15
C ARG A 261 -10.59 -8.42 -0.84
N ILE A 262 -10.89 -7.37 -1.55
CA ILE A 262 -11.83 -7.41 -2.66
C ILE A 262 -11.04 -7.54 -3.97
N GLY A 263 -11.08 -8.73 -4.56
CA GLY A 263 -10.51 -8.98 -5.88
C GLY A 263 -11.55 -8.87 -6.99
N ARG A 264 -11.10 -8.89 -8.24
CA ARG A 264 -11.99 -8.79 -9.44
C ARG A 264 -13.14 -9.77 -9.43
N GLY A 265 -12.94 -11.00 -8.90
CA GLY A 265 -14.00 -12.01 -8.85
C GLY A 265 -15.14 -11.63 -7.88
N TYR A 266 -14.80 -11.02 -6.73
CA TYR A 266 -15.80 -10.49 -5.80
C TYR A 266 -16.49 -9.25 -6.38
N GLU A 267 -15.74 -8.31 -6.92
CA GLU A 267 -16.29 -7.12 -7.57
C GLU A 267 -17.30 -7.49 -8.66
N HIS A 268 -16.94 -8.41 -9.56
CA HIS A 268 -17.84 -8.84 -10.65
C HIS A 268 -19.15 -9.41 -10.10
N ARG A 269 -19.09 -10.32 -9.11
CA ARG A 269 -20.30 -10.92 -8.51
C ARG A 269 -21.15 -9.90 -7.77
N LEU A 270 -20.53 -8.94 -7.08
CA LEU A 270 -21.24 -7.83 -6.44
C LEU A 270 -21.97 -6.97 -7.48
N MET A 271 -21.31 -6.64 -8.59
CA MET A 271 -21.89 -5.84 -9.67
C MET A 271 -23.07 -6.56 -10.36
N GLU A 272 -23.01 -7.88 -10.51
CA GLU A 272 -24.15 -8.69 -11.01
C GLU A 272 -25.39 -8.60 -10.11
N CYS A 273 -25.20 -8.35 -8.82
CA CYS A 273 -26.26 -8.11 -7.84
C CYS A 273 -26.63 -6.63 -7.68
N GLY A 274 -26.09 -5.73 -8.52
CA GLY A 274 -26.34 -4.28 -8.43
C GLY A 274 -25.67 -3.61 -7.24
N ILE A 275 -24.59 -4.21 -6.68
CA ILE A 275 -23.81 -3.72 -5.56
C ILE A 275 -22.48 -3.17 -6.12
N TYR A 276 -22.27 -1.86 -6.05
CA TYR A 276 -21.14 -1.18 -6.66
C TYR A 276 -20.20 -0.53 -5.64
N THR A 277 -20.66 -0.36 -4.39
CA THR A 277 -19.94 0.40 -3.37
C THR A 277 -19.98 -0.30 -2.01
N MET A 278 -19.06 0.07 -1.13
CA MET A 278 -19.08 -0.39 0.27
C MET A 278 -20.35 0.08 1.01
N GLY A 279 -20.90 1.22 0.62
CA GLY A 279 -22.18 1.71 1.11
C GLY A 279 -23.35 0.81 0.71
N ASP A 280 -23.33 0.21 -0.49
CA ASP A 280 -24.36 -0.76 -0.92
C ASP A 280 -24.26 -2.04 -0.09
N ILE A 281 -23.03 -2.57 0.13
CA ILE A 281 -22.81 -3.72 1.02
C ILE A 281 -23.36 -3.43 2.44
N ALA A 282 -23.07 -2.25 2.97
CA ALA A 282 -23.56 -1.86 4.29
C ALA A 282 -25.09 -1.77 4.34
N ARG A 283 -25.74 -1.28 3.29
CA ARG A 283 -27.21 -1.27 3.16
C ARG A 283 -27.79 -2.68 3.14
N CYS A 284 -27.15 -3.61 2.44
CA CYS A 284 -27.57 -5.01 2.44
C CYS A 284 -27.53 -5.61 3.86
N SER A 285 -26.50 -5.31 4.65
CA SER A 285 -26.33 -5.87 6.00
C SER A 285 -27.35 -5.39 7.03
N VAL A 286 -28.10 -4.33 6.74
CA VAL A 286 -29.14 -3.76 7.63
C VAL A 286 -30.53 -3.75 6.99
N GLY A 287 -30.65 -4.16 5.74
CA GLY A 287 -31.92 -4.19 4.99
C GLY A 287 -32.84 -5.29 5.50
N LYS A 288 -34.13 -5.05 5.43
CA LYS A 288 -35.16 -6.01 5.83
C LYS A 288 -35.56 -6.91 4.67
N ASP A 289 -36.15 -8.06 5.02
CA ASP A 289 -36.75 -8.96 4.04
C ASP A 289 -37.74 -8.20 3.13
N GLY A 290 -37.63 -8.40 1.83
CA GLY A 290 -38.45 -7.72 0.84
C GLY A 290 -37.91 -6.35 0.36
N GLU A 291 -36.90 -5.79 0.97
CA GLU A 291 -36.18 -4.62 0.43
C GLU A 291 -35.19 -5.06 -0.66
N TYR A 292 -34.87 -4.16 -1.61
CA TYR A 292 -33.94 -4.47 -2.70
C TYR A 292 -32.54 -4.82 -2.14
N TYR A 293 -32.04 -4.03 -1.20
CA TYR A 293 -30.82 -4.31 -0.45
C TYR A 293 -31.16 -5.04 0.84
N ASN A 294 -30.89 -6.34 0.91
CA ASN A 294 -31.10 -7.16 2.11
C ASN A 294 -29.98 -8.20 2.24
N GLU A 295 -29.89 -8.88 3.39
CA GLU A 295 -28.85 -9.89 3.65
C GLU A 295 -28.84 -11.04 2.64
N GLU A 296 -29.98 -11.45 2.08
CA GLU A 296 -30.04 -12.55 1.14
C GLU A 296 -29.20 -12.29 -0.12
N LEU A 297 -29.04 -11.00 -0.55
CA LEU A 297 -28.16 -10.66 -1.67
C LEU A 297 -26.71 -11.00 -1.38
N LEU A 298 -26.25 -10.84 -0.15
CA LEU A 298 -24.88 -11.15 0.26
C LEU A 298 -24.66 -12.66 0.37
N TYR A 299 -25.70 -13.43 0.72
CA TYR A 299 -25.60 -14.90 0.80
C TYR A 299 -25.68 -15.60 -0.56
N LYS A 300 -26.16 -14.95 -1.60
CA LYS A 300 -26.20 -15.47 -2.97
C LYS A 300 -24.88 -15.38 -3.71
N MET A 301 -23.90 -14.69 -3.14
CA MET A 301 -22.55 -14.51 -3.66
C MET A 301 -21.57 -15.56 -3.14
#